data_8d55c26ccfbb709ab0d0c44e142d653d
#
_entry.id   8d55c26ccfbb709ab0d0c44e142d653d
#
_cell.length_a   1.000
_cell.length_b   1.000
_cell.length_c   1.000
_cell.angle_alpha   90.00
_cell.angle_beta   90.00
_cell.angle_gamma   90.00
#
_symmetry.space_group_name_H-M   'P 1'
#
loop_
_entity.id
_entity.type
_entity.pdbx_description
1 polymer ?
#
loop_
_entity_poly.entity_id
_entity_poly.type
_entity_poly.pdbx_seq_one_letter_code
_entity_poly.pdbx_strand_id
1 'polypeptide(L)'
;MTHPEYVSSVNAIAQIDAVPVILSMVKNLTGMRFAAVARVTETYWVACAVDDSIEFGLKPGGELVLDSTICHEIREHRQPVVFGQASIHPDYASHHTPKIYGLESYISVPIIRANDEFFGTLCAIDSAPADLDDPTIAQTLTLFAQLIALSLDTQGQLDISRAALADANADSKLREQFMAVLGHDLRTPLSAIRMSAD
;
A
#
# COMPACT_ATOMS: atom_id res chain seq x y z
N MET A 1 -1.70 -20.43 -3.18
CA MET A 1 -1.63 -19.78 -4.51
C MET A 1 -1.61 -18.28 -4.25
N THR A 2 -0.47 -17.62 -4.44
CA THR A 2 -0.34 -16.15 -4.26
C THR A 2 -1.18 -15.45 -5.30
N HIS A 3 -2.21 -14.74 -4.88
CA HIS A 3 -3.06 -13.95 -5.78
C HIS A 3 -2.23 -12.81 -6.38
N PRO A 4 -2.27 -12.54 -7.69
CA PRO A 4 -1.48 -11.47 -8.33
C PRO A 4 -1.62 -10.10 -7.67
N GLU A 5 -2.81 -9.81 -7.11
CA GLU A 5 -3.10 -8.56 -6.40
C GLU A 5 -2.32 -8.39 -5.10
N TYR A 6 -1.93 -9.47 -4.41
CA TYR A 6 -1.10 -9.38 -3.20
C TYR A 6 0.29 -8.83 -3.54
N VAL A 7 0.89 -9.39 -4.60
CA VAL A 7 2.23 -9.03 -5.02
C VAL A 7 2.30 -7.54 -5.36
N SER A 8 1.27 -7.02 -6.04
CA SER A 8 1.16 -5.60 -6.38
C SER A 8 1.12 -4.72 -5.12
N SER A 9 0.27 -5.06 -4.13
CA SER A 9 0.15 -4.28 -2.90
C SER A 9 1.40 -4.32 -2.04
N VAL A 10 2.04 -5.50 -1.90
CA VAL A 10 3.30 -5.66 -1.18
C VAL A 10 4.40 -4.83 -1.83
N ASN A 11 4.52 -4.89 -3.16
CA ASN A 11 5.53 -4.14 -3.91
C ASN A 11 5.28 -2.62 -3.81
N ALA A 12 4.03 -2.17 -3.90
CA ALA A 12 3.70 -0.76 -3.78
C ALA A 12 4.12 -0.19 -2.40
N ILE A 13 3.84 -0.91 -1.32
CA ILE A 13 4.28 -0.51 0.02
C ILE A 13 5.80 -0.61 0.17
N ALA A 14 6.45 -1.62 -0.39
CA ALA A 14 7.90 -1.79 -0.34
C ALA A 14 8.67 -0.67 -1.06
N GLN A 15 8.05 0.04 -2.01
CA GLN A 15 8.62 1.19 -2.71
C GLN A 15 8.52 2.50 -1.93
N ILE A 16 7.81 2.52 -0.79
CA ILE A 16 7.70 3.71 0.06
C ILE A 16 8.82 3.67 1.10
N ASP A 17 9.91 4.41 0.83
CA ASP A 17 11.10 4.45 1.69
C ASP A 17 10.80 4.86 3.15
N ALA A 18 9.71 5.60 3.37
CA ALA A 18 9.29 6.05 4.70
C ALA A 18 8.66 4.93 5.55
N VAL A 19 8.14 3.84 4.95
CA VAL A 19 7.38 2.81 5.69
C VAL A 19 8.20 2.14 6.79
N PRO A 20 9.47 1.71 6.59
CA PRO A 20 10.25 1.12 7.67
C PRO A 20 10.46 2.09 8.86
N VAL A 21 10.66 3.38 8.56
CA VAL A 21 10.80 4.42 9.59
C VAL A 21 9.48 4.62 10.33
N ILE A 22 8.36 4.68 9.62
CA ILE A 22 7.02 4.78 10.21
C ILE A 22 6.76 3.61 11.16
N LEU A 23 7.03 2.36 10.75
CA LEU A 23 6.83 1.19 11.61
C LEU A 23 7.68 1.25 12.88
N SER A 24 8.95 1.64 12.76
CA SER A 24 9.82 1.85 13.91
C SER A 24 9.31 2.96 14.85
N MET A 25 8.81 4.08 14.29
CA MET A 25 8.22 5.17 15.08
C MET A 25 6.93 4.74 15.77
N VAL A 26 6.09 3.95 15.10
CA VAL A 26 4.87 3.39 15.69
C VAL A 26 5.20 2.52 16.89
N LYS A 27 6.20 1.63 16.79
CA LYS A 27 6.67 0.81 17.92
C LYS A 27 7.18 1.67 19.08
N ASN A 28 7.98 2.68 18.77
CA ASN A 28 8.53 3.58 19.81
C ASN A 28 7.43 4.39 20.51
N LEU A 29 6.44 4.88 19.74
CA LEU A 29 5.35 5.71 20.26
C LEU A 29 4.40 4.90 21.15
N THR A 30 4.09 3.67 20.75
CA THR A 30 3.13 2.80 21.45
C THR A 30 3.76 1.95 22.54
N GLY A 31 5.09 1.80 22.54
CA GLY A 31 5.81 0.84 23.37
C GLY A 31 5.61 -0.62 22.94
N MET A 32 4.87 -0.87 21.89
CA MET A 32 4.61 -2.22 21.34
C MET A 32 5.77 -2.71 20.50
N ARG A 33 5.93 -4.03 20.40
CA ARG A 33 7.08 -4.66 19.75
C ARG A 33 6.81 -5.18 18.35
N PHE A 34 5.58 -5.09 17.87
CA PHE A 34 5.20 -5.44 16.50
C PHE A 34 4.43 -4.30 15.85
N ALA A 35 4.76 -3.96 14.61
CA ALA A 35 4.00 -3.03 13.78
C ALA A 35 3.94 -3.53 12.33
N ALA A 36 2.84 -3.25 11.64
CA ALA A 36 2.66 -3.67 10.27
C ALA A 36 1.77 -2.71 9.47
N VAL A 37 1.99 -2.72 8.15
CA VAL A 37 1.03 -2.24 7.14
C VAL A 37 0.41 -3.46 6.49
N ALA A 38 -0.92 -3.55 6.51
CA ALA A 38 -1.66 -4.62 5.90
C ALA A 38 -2.57 -4.12 4.78
N ARG A 39 -2.63 -4.85 3.65
CA ARG A 39 -3.71 -4.72 2.67
C ARG A 39 -4.89 -5.55 3.17
N VAL A 40 -6.07 -4.96 3.22
CA VAL A 40 -7.30 -5.64 3.67
C VAL A 40 -8.38 -5.40 2.62
N THR A 41 -8.89 -6.47 2.06
CA THR A 41 -9.97 -6.44 1.05
C THR A 41 -11.21 -7.18 1.57
N GLU A 42 -12.16 -7.44 0.71
CA GLU A 42 -13.34 -8.27 1.02
C GLU A 42 -13.01 -9.76 1.15
N THR A 43 -11.90 -10.17 0.59
CA THR A 43 -11.58 -11.59 0.42
C THR A 43 -10.27 -12.01 1.06
N TYR A 44 -9.38 -11.06 1.39
CA TYR A 44 -8.08 -11.38 1.97
C TYR A 44 -7.50 -10.28 2.85
N TRP A 45 -6.62 -10.70 3.75
CA TRP A 45 -5.73 -9.89 4.55
C TRP A 45 -4.28 -10.32 4.26
N VAL A 46 -3.41 -9.39 3.89
CA VAL A 46 -1.99 -9.67 3.63
C VAL A 46 -1.10 -8.59 4.24
N ALA A 47 -0.02 -9.00 4.91
CA ALA A 47 1.00 -8.09 5.42
C ALA A 47 1.82 -7.53 4.25
N CYS A 48 1.85 -6.20 4.11
CA CYS A 48 2.66 -5.52 3.09
C CYS A 48 4.03 -5.13 3.62
N ALA A 49 4.09 -4.67 4.87
CA ALA A 49 5.34 -4.38 5.58
C ALA A 49 5.19 -4.77 7.05
N VAL A 50 6.28 -5.24 7.66
CA VAL A 50 6.30 -5.74 9.04
C VAL A 50 7.60 -5.33 9.74
N ASP A 51 7.48 -4.90 10.99
CA ASP A 51 8.59 -4.76 11.95
C ASP A 51 8.24 -5.58 13.19
N ASP A 52 8.79 -6.80 13.28
CA ASP A 52 8.46 -7.83 14.27
C ASP A 52 9.64 -8.06 15.24
N SER A 53 9.43 -7.74 16.50
CA SER A 53 10.38 -8.00 17.60
C SER A 53 9.84 -8.98 18.65
N ILE A 54 8.65 -9.58 18.41
CA ILE A 54 8.03 -10.57 19.32
C ILE A 54 7.97 -11.97 18.70
N GLU A 55 8.59 -12.13 17.52
CA GLU A 55 8.57 -13.42 16.80
C GLU A 55 7.12 -13.89 16.50
N PHE A 56 6.22 -12.94 16.16
CA PHE A 56 4.86 -13.26 15.74
C PHE A 56 4.87 -14.13 14.48
N GLY A 57 5.97 -14.04 13.71
CA GLY A 57 6.23 -14.92 12.57
C GLY A 57 5.63 -14.45 11.25
N LEU A 58 5.02 -13.27 11.24
CA LEU A 58 4.46 -12.68 10.03
C LEU A 58 5.56 -11.94 9.24
N LYS A 59 5.54 -12.14 7.92
CA LYS A 59 6.48 -11.50 6.98
C LYS A 59 5.71 -10.80 5.87
N PRO A 60 6.31 -9.85 5.13
CA PRO A 60 5.68 -9.31 3.93
C PRO A 60 5.24 -10.42 2.98
N GLY A 61 3.97 -10.36 2.53
CA GLY A 61 3.31 -11.42 1.77
C GLY A 61 2.65 -12.52 2.62
N GLY A 62 2.84 -12.50 3.94
CA GLY A 62 2.14 -13.41 4.86
C GLY A 62 0.67 -13.04 5.01
N GLU A 63 -0.18 -14.05 5.13
CA GLU A 63 -1.64 -13.90 5.18
C GLU A 63 -2.17 -14.29 6.55
N LEU A 64 -3.23 -13.59 6.97
CA LEU A 64 -4.08 -14.02 8.10
C LEU A 64 -5.48 -14.33 7.58
N VAL A 65 -6.21 -15.17 8.32
CA VAL A 65 -7.62 -15.42 8.01
C VAL A 65 -8.40 -14.12 8.25
N LEU A 66 -9.00 -13.57 7.22
CA LEU A 66 -9.64 -12.23 7.24
C LEU A 66 -10.59 -12.06 8.42
N ASP A 67 -11.55 -12.96 8.58
CA ASP A 67 -12.56 -12.93 9.64
C ASP A 67 -11.98 -13.12 11.06
N SER A 68 -10.72 -13.50 11.18
CA SER A 68 -10.03 -13.60 12.47
C SER A 68 -9.36 -12.30 12.89
N THR A 69 -9.44 -11.25 12.07
CA THR A 69 -8.74 -9.98 12.29
C THR A 69 -9.70 -8.83 12.60
N ILE A 70 -9.36 -7.97 13.56
CA ILE A 70 -10.06 -6.69 13.81
C ILE A 70 -9.93 -5.74 12.61
N CYS A 71 -8.92 -5.91 11.76
CA CYS A 71 -8.76 -5.11 10.54
C CYS A 71 -9.94 -5.27 9.57
N HIS A 72 -10.62 -6.42 9.59
CA HIS A 72 -11.86 -6.61 8.83
C HIS A 72 -12.97 -5.67 9.31
N GLU A 73 -13.14 -5.55 10.61
CA GLU A 73 -14.13 -4.62 11.22
C GLU A 73 -13.78 -3.16 10.90
N ILE A 74 -12.48 -2.79 11.00
CA ILE A 74 -12.00 -1.45 10.64
C ILE A 74 -12.33 -1.10 9.18
N ARG A 75 -12.28 -2.08 8.28
CA ARG A 75 -12.69 -1.87 6.88
C ARG A 75 -14.15 -1.45 6.77
N GLU A 76 -15.04 -1.99 7.61
CA GLU A 76 -16.47 -1.69 7.57
C GLU A 76 -16.79 -0.32 8.14
N HIS A 77 -16.29 -0.01 9.35
CA HIS A 77 -16.64 1.24 10.02
C HIS A 77 -15.64 2.39 9.79
N ARG A 78 -14.45 2.11 9.21
CA ARG A 78 -13.40 3.10 8.87
C ARG A 78 -12.92 3.95 10.05
N GLN A 79 -13.00 3.42 11.25
CA GLN A 79 -12.57 4.10 12.47
C GLN A 79 -11.37 3.37 13.08
N PRO A 80 -10.45 4.08 13.75
CA PRO A 80 -9.42 3.45 14.56
C PRO A 80 -9.98 2.51 15.62
N VAL A 81 -9.25 1.44 15.91
CA VAL A 81 -9.49 0.58 17.07
C VAL A 81 -8.27 0.63 17.95
N VAL A 82 -8.46 0.90 19.25
CA VAL A 82 -7.40 1.06 20.24
C VAL A 82 -7.81 0.41 21.54
N PHE A 83 -6.98 -0.47 22.07
CA PHE A 83 -7.10 -0.97 23.44
C PHE A 83 -5.73 -1.34 23.99
N GLY A 84 -5.48 -0.91 25.23
CA GLY A 84 -4.19 -1.16 25.92
C GLY A 84 -4.12 -2.52 26.59
N GLN A 85 -5.26 -3.11 26.97
CA GLN A 85 -5.32 -4.41 27.64
C GLN A 85 -6.63 -5.14 27.28
N ALA A 86 -6.54 -6.13 26.40
CA ALA A 86 -7.68 -6.89 25.90
C ALA A 86 -8.40 -7.65 27.02
N SER A 87 -7.67 -8.29 27.93
CA SER A 87 -8.20 -9.16 28.98
C SER A 87 -9.21 -8.49 29.93
N ILE A 88 -9.16 -7.15 30.06
CA ILE A 88 -10.08 -6.36 30.89
C ILE A 88 -10.94 -5.39 30.10
N HIS A 89 -10.80 -5.32 28.76
CA HIS A 89 -11.56 -4.40 27.94
C HIS A 89 -13.02 -4.88 27.79
N PRO A 90 -14.04 -4.02 27.93
CA PRO A 90 -15.45 -4.44 27.86
C PRO A 90 -15.81 -5.21 26.60
N ASP A 91 -15.32 -4.77 25.43
CA ASP A 91 -15.67 -5.32 24.14
C ASP A 91 -14.66 -6.40 23.67
N TYR A 92 -13.37 -6.24 23.98
CA TYR A 92 -12.32 -7.10 23.43
C TYR A 92 -11.92 -8.27 24.35
N ALA A 93 -12.31 -8.30 25.63
CA ALA A 93 -12.03 -9.44 26.52
C ALA A 93 -12.67 -10.76 26.04
N SER A 94 -13.83 -10.66 25.38
CA SER A 94 -14.51 -11.81 24.80
C SER A 94 -14.20 -12.04 23.32
N HIS A 95 -13.61 -11.06 22.66
CA HIS A 95 -13.35 -11.07 21.22
C HIS A 95 -12.40 -12.19 20.79
N HIS A 96 -12.65 -12.76 19.62
CA HIS A 96 -11.87 -13.92 19.14
C HIS A 96 -10.44 -13.58 18.76
N THR A 97 -10.19 -12.39 18.15
CA THR A 97 -8.87 -12.01 17.65
C THR A 97 -7.79 -11.98 18.74
N PRO A 98 -7.96 -11.28 19.89
CA PRO A 98 -6.99 -11.34 20.97
C PRO A 98 -6.71 -12.76 21.46
N LYS A 99 -7.75 -13.62 21.51
CA LYS A 99 -7.61 -15.00 21.97
C LYS A 99 -6.85 -15.88 20.98
N ILE A 100 -7.10 -15.73 19.68
CA ILE A 100 -6.43 -16.50 18.62
C ILE A 100 -4.95 -16.16 18.57
N TYR A 101 -4.61 -14.88 18.65
CA TYR A 101 -3.25 -14.38 18.43
C TYR A 101 -2.50 -14.06 19.73
N GLY A 102 -3.11 -14.25 20.90
CA GLY A 102 -2.48 -13.96 22.19
C GLY A 102 -2.17 -12.50 22.42
N LEU A 103 -3.07 -11.59 21.96
CA LEU A 103 -2.84 -10.14 22.03
C LEU A 103 -3.42 -9.56 23.33
N GLU A 104 -2.63 -8.71 24.00
CA GLU A 104 -3.10 -7.88 25.10
C GLU A 104 -3.28 -6.42 24.68
N SER A 105 -2.41 -5.89 23.83
CA SER A 105 -2.55 -4.51 23.35
C SER A 105 -2.64 -4.47 21.83
N TYR A 106 -3.40 -3.50 21.34
CA TYR A 106 -3.74 -3.35 19.93
C TYR A 106 -4.05 -1.90 19.59
N ILE A 107 -3.46 -1.42 18.52
CA ILE A 107 -3.89 -0.19 17.86
C ILE A 107 -3.85 -0.39 16.36
N SER A 108 -4.89 0.03 15.68
CA SER A 108 -4.94 -0.02 14.23
C SER A 108 -5.77 1.13 13.68
N VAL A 109 -5.24 1.76 12.65
CA VAL A 109 -5.87 2.89 11.97
C VAL A 109 -6.06 2.59 10.49
N PRO A 110 -7.16 3.04 9.86
CA PRO A 110 -7.41 2.82 8.45
C PRO A 110 -6.45 3.65 7.58
N ILE A 111 -6.01 3.05 6.47
CA ILE A 111 -5.32 3.73 5.37
C ILE A 111 -6.35 3.96 4.27
N ILE A 112 -6.77 5.23 4.10
CA ILE A 112 -7.80 5.62 3.13
C ILE A 112 -7.16 6.52 2.08
N ARG A 113 -7.27 6.15 0.81
CA ARG A 113 -6.72 6.89 -0.34
C ARG A 113 -7.57 8.10 -0.69
N ALA A 114 -7.03 9.01 -1.51
CA ALA A 114 -7.70 10.24 -1.90
C ALA A 114 -9.05 10.04 -2.63
N ASN A 115 -9.23 8.89 -3.30
CA ASN A 115 -10.49 8.49 -3.95
C ASN A 115 -11.48 7.83 -2.99
N ASP A 116 -11.30 7.95 -1.68
CA ASP A 116 -12.06 7.28 -0.62
C ASP A 116 -11.95 5.73 -0.64
N GLU A 117 -10.98 5.17 -1.36
CA GLU A 117 -10.70 3.74 -1.33
C GLU A 117 -10.04 3.36 0.00
N PHE A 118 -10.60 2.38 0.70
CA PHE A 118 -9.94 1.76 1.83
C PHE A 118 -8.84 0.80 1.31
N PHE A 119 -7.59 1.14 1.55
CA PHE A 119 -6.46 0.29 1.19
C PHE A 119 -6.27 -0.84 2.20
N GLY A 120 -6.28 -0.52 3.48
CA GLY A 120 -5.98 -1.45 4.55
C GLY A 120 -5.72 -0.73 5.87
N THR A 121 -4.80 -1.23 6.67
CA THR A 121 -4.53 -0.68 8.01
C THR A 121 -3.04 -0.51 8.28
N LEU A 122 -2.71 0.49 9.11
CA LEU A 122 -1.45 0.60 9.85
C LEU A 122 -1.74 0.18 11.28
N CYS A 123 -1.06 -0.84 11.78
CA CYS A 123 -1.33 -1.40 13.11
C CYS A 123 -0.06 -1.66 13.91
N ALA A 124 -0.24 -1.69 15.26
CA ALA A 124 0.71 -2.27 16.18
C ALA A 124 0.00 -3.20 17.15
N ILE A 125 0.69 -4.24 17.57
CA ILE A 125 0.19 -5.26 18.49
C ILE A 125 1.28 -5.71 19.47
N ASP A 126 0.86 -6.16 20.64
CA ASP A 126 1.74 -6.82 21.59
C ASP A 126 0.97 -7.85 22.43
N SER A 127 1.69 -8.88 22.90
CA SER A 127 1.18 -9.85 23.89
C SER A 127 1.24 -9.33 25.33
N ALA A 128 1.84 -8.16 25.56
CA ALA A 128 1.84 -7.44 26.83
C ALA A 128 0.89 -6.24 26.77
N PRO A 129 0.33 -5.82 27.92
CA PRO A 129 -0.41 -4.55 27.99
C PRO A 129 0.46 -3.36 27.61
N ALA A 130 -0.17 -2.34 27.00
CA ALA A 130 0.48 -1.07 26.68
C ALA A 130 -0.41 0.11 27.13
N ASP A 131 0.21 1.22 27.50
CA ASP A 131 -0.51 2.46 27.82
C ASP A 131 -0.82 3.21 26.52
N LEU A 132 -2.09 3.15 26.09
CA LEU A 132 -2.58 3.78 24.87
C LEU A 132 -3.66 4.84 25.16
N ASP A 133 -3.78 5.30 26.39
CA ASP A 133 -4.83 6.22 26.81
C ASP A 133 -4.61 7.64 26.25
N ASP A 134 -3.38 7.97 25.84
CA ASP A 134 -3.10 9.26 25.19
C ASP A 134 -3.66 9.29 23.76
N PRO A 135 -4.68 10.14 23.50
CA PRO A 135 -5.30 10.24 22.18
C PRO A 135 -4.34 10.72 21.09
N THR A 136 -3.21 11.33 21.44
CA THR A 136 -2.19 11.76 20.49
C THR A 136 -1.53 10.58 19.78
N ILE A 137 -1.49 9.40 20.42
CA ILE A 137 -0.98 8.17 19.81
C ILE A 137 -1.80 7.79 18.57
N ALA A 138 -3.12 7.65 18.72
CA ALA A 138 -4.00 7.31 17.61
C ALA A 138 -4.01 8.39 16.52
N GLN A 139 -3.96 9.67 16.91
CA GLN A 139 -3.86 10.79 15.96
C GLN A 139 -2.56 10.72 15.15
N THR A 140 -1.44 10.43 15.79
CA THR A 140 -0.13 10.30 15.11
C THR A 140 -0.11 9.12 14.15
N LEU A 141 -0.64 7.96 14.55
CA LEU A 141 -0.76 6.82 13.64
C LEU A 141 -1.66 7.16 12.44
N THR A 142 -2.75 7.91 12.67
CA THR A 142 -3.64 8.37 11.60
C THR A 142 -2.90 9.26 10.60
N LEU A 143 -2.04 10.17 11.07
CA LEU A 143 -1.18 10.97 10.19
C LEU A 143 -0.20 10.11 9.39
N PHE A 144 0.40 9.08 10.00
CA PHE A 144 1.26 8.14 9.29
C PHE A 144 0.49 7.34 8.24
N ALA A 145 -0.74 6.91 8.55
CA ALA A 145 -1.61 6.24 7.58
C ALA A 145 -1.95 7.14 6.38
N GLN A 146 -2.20 8.44 6.63
CA GLN A 146 -2.41 9.45 5.57
C GLN A 146 -1.14 9.65 4.70
N LEU A 147 0.05 9.66 5.29
CA LEU A 147 1.31 9.76 4.54
C LEU A 147 1.53 8.54 3.66
N ILE A 148 1.21 7.33 4.15
CA ILE A 148 1.27 6.11 3.35
C ILE A 148 0.27 6.18 2.19
N ALA A 149 -0.97 6.60 2.45
CA ALA A 149 -2.00 6.77 1.43
C ALA A 149 -1.58 7.75 0.34
N LEU A 150 -1.06 8.93 0.73
CA LEU A 150 -0.55 9.94 -0.20
C LEU A 150 0.60 9.40 -1.07
N SER A 151 1.51 8.64 -0.47
CA SER A 151 2.62 8.02 -1.20
C SER A 151 2.13 7.01 -2.24
N LEU A 152 1.14 6.16 -1.89
CA LEU A 152 0.51 5.22 -2.81
C LEU A 152 -0.18 5.94 -3.99
N ASP A 153 -0.89 7.04 -3.71
CA ASP A 153 -1.57 7.83 -4.74
C ASP A 153 -0.57 8.50 -5.68
N THR A 154 0.50 9.06 -5.13
CA THR A 154 1.56 9.70 -5.91
C THR A 154 2.28 8.70 -6.81
N GLN A 155 2.62 7.51 -6.30
CA GLN A 155 3.22 6.44 -7.10
C GLN A 155 2.30 6.02 -8.25
N GLY A 156 1.02 5.78 -7.99
CA GLY A 156 0.04 5.42 -9.01
C GLY A 156 -0.08 6.48 -10.13
N GLN A 157 -0.08 7.77 -9.76
CA GLN A 157 -0.09 8.87 -10.73
C GLN A 157 1.19 8.94 -11.57
N LEU A 158 2.34 8.72 -10.94
CA LEU A 158 3.63 8.68 -11.64
C LEU A 158 3.69 7.52 -12.65
N ASP A 159 3.19 6.36 -12.31
CA ASP A 159 3.18 5.19 -13.19
C ASP A 159 2.25 5.41 -14.40
N ILE A 160 1.07 5.98 -14.18
CA ILE A 160 0.14 6.38 -15.26
C ILE A 160 0.81 7.41 -16.18
N SER A 161 1.45 8.42 -15.60
CA SER A 161 2.11 9.48 -16.39
C SER A 161 3.29 8.94 -17.20
N ARG A 162 4.09 8.02 -16.63
CA ARG A 162 5.21 7.36 -17.32
C ARG A 162 4.71 6.49 -18.48
N ALA A 163 3.64 5.73 -18.27
CA ALA A 163 3.04 4.92 -19.33
C ALA A 163 2.55 5.80 -20.50
N ALA A 164 1.81 6.88 -20.20
CA ALA A 164 1.33 7.81 -21.22
C ALA A 164 2.49 8.48 -21.99
N LEU A 165 3.57 8.85 -21.32
CA LEU A 165 4.76 9.41 -21.97
C LEU A 165 5.45 8.38 -22.88
N ALA A 166 5.55 7.12 -22.44
CA ALA A 166 6.13 6.04 -23.24
C ALA A 166 5.31 5.81 -24.53
N ASP A 167 3.99 5.79 -24.44
CA ASP A 167 3.09 5.64 -25.58
C ASP A 167 3.22 6.82 -26.57
N ALA A 168 3.25 8.07 -26.06
CA ALA A 168 3.42 9.26 -26.89
C ALA A 168 4.77 9.27 -27.63
N ASN A 169 5.84 8.82 -26.95
CA ASN A 169 7.17 8.70 -27.56
C ASN A 169 7.21 7.61 -28.64
N ALA A 170 6.51 6.48 -28.43
CA ALA A 170 6.40 5.41 -29.42
C ALA A 170 5.67 5.89 -30.69
N ASP A 171 4.56 6.61 -30.52
CA ASP A 171 3.79 7.22 -31.61
C ASP A 171 4.62 8.24 -32.41
N SER A 172 5.36 9.11 -31.71
CA SER A 172 6.24 10.10 -32.36
C SER A 172 7.31 9.40 -33.22
N LYS A 173 7.95 8.37 -32.68
CA LYS A 173 8.97 7.61 -33.37
C LYS A 173 8.42 6.90 -34.61
N LEU A 174 7.21 6.35 -34.52
CA LEU A 174 6.53 5.72 -35.66
C LEU A 174 6.23 6.74 -36.77
N ARG A 175 5.75 7.95 -36.40
CA ARG A 175 5.51 9.04 -37.36
C ARG A 175 6.81 9.49 -38.06
N GLU A 176 7.91 9.63 -37.30
CA GLU A 176 9.21 9.99 -37.89
C GLU A 176 9.68 8.93 -38.89
N GLN A 177 9.57 7.66 -38.54
CA GLN A 177 9.90 6.55 -39.46
C GLN A 177 9.04 6.57 -40.72
N PHE A 178 7.74 6.77 -40.57
CA PHE A 178 6.81 6.86 -41.69
C PHE A 178 7.13 8.05 -42.62
N MET A 179 7.42 9.22 -42.06
CA MET A 179 7.81 10.40 -42.83
C MET A 179 9.17 10.22 -43.53
N ALA A 180 10.12 9.51 -42.90
CA ALA A 180 11.42 9.21 -43.54
C ALA A 180 11.24 8.27 -44.75
N VAL A 181 10.39 7.23 -44.66
CA VAL A 181 10.09 6.32 -45.77
C VAL A 181 9.39 7.07 -46.90
N LEU A 182 8.34 7.84 -46.59
CA LEU A 182 7.62 8.64 -47.58
C LEU A 182 8.55 9.65 -48.29
N GLY A 183 9.40 10.31 -47.56
CA GLY A 183 10.35 11.28 -48.10
C GLY A 183 11.37 10.63 -49.06
N HIS A 184 11.77 9.39 -48.76
CA HIS A 184 12.63 8.63 -49.66
C HIS A 184 11.89 8.17 -50.92
N ASP A 185 10.69 7.63 -50.78
CA ASP A 185 9.90 7.08 -51.90
C ASP A 185 9.38 8.17 -52.83
N LEU A 186 9.12 9.38 -52.32
CA LEU A 186 8.75 10.51 -53.17
C LEU A 186 9.95 11.15 -53.89
N ARG A 187 11.15 11.07 -53.34
CA ARG A 187 12.37 11.64 -53.95
C ARG A 187 12.73 10.91 -55.26
N THR A 188 12.52 9.59 -55.30
CA THR A 188 12.88 8.77 -56.45
C THR A 188 12.08 9.13 -57.73
N PRO A 189 10.75 9.18 -57.76
CA PRO A 189 9.97 9.56 -58.94
C PRO A 189 10.14 11.03 -59.32
N LEU A 190 10.29 11.94 -58.33
CA LEU A 190 10.56 13.36 -58.60
C LEU A 190 11.88 13.61 -59.28
N SER A 191 12.91 12.85 -58.91
CA SER A 191 14.22 12.89 -59.59
C SER A 191 14.16 12.38 -61.03
N ALA A 192 13.36 11.31 -61.27
CA ALA A 192 13.17 10.78 -62.61
C ALA A 192 12.41 11.76 -63.54
N ILE A 193 11.39 12.46 -63.02
CA ILE A 193 10.67 13.48 -63.78
C ILE A 193 11.58 14.67 -64.16
N ARG A 194 12.43 15.09 -63.22
CA ARG A 194 13.35 16.20 -63.47
C ARG A 194 14.44 15.84 -64.52
N MET A 195 14.88 14.60 -64.56
CA MET A 195 15.87 14.14 -65.58
C MET A 195 15.24 13.92 -66.97
N SER A 196 13.93 13.82 -67.09
CA SER A 196 13.22 13.68 -68.38
C SER A 196 12.77 15.01 -68.99
N ALA A 197 12.95 16.14 -68.32
CA ALA A 197 12.55 17.48 -68.72
C ALA A 197 13.70 18.39 -69.18
N ASP A 198 14.93 17.89 -69.15
CA ASP A 198 16.14 18.45 -69.76
C ASP A 198 16.48 17.68 -71.01
#